data_c60216c091c8c43affa873f5bb9e5651
#
_entry.id   c60216c091c8c43affa873f5bb9e5651
#
_cell.length_a   1.000
_cell.length_b   1.000
_cell.length_c   1.000
_cell.angle_alpha   90.00
_cell.angle_beta   90.00
_cell.angle_gamma   90.00
#
_symmetry.space_group_name_H-M   'P 1'
#
loop_
_entity.id
_entity.type
_entity.pdbx_description
1 polymer ?
#
loop_
_entity_poly.entity_id
_entity_poly.type
_entity_poly.pdbx_seq_one_letter_code
_entity_poly.pdbx_strand_id
1 'polypeptide(L)' 'MKNEVWKPIKDYEGIYEVSSYGQVRRLHKDKRSSPFKILKLDTLRGYKKVHLYKNGSGKPFQVHRLVAEAFI' A
#
# COMPACT_ATOMS: atom_id res chain seq x y z
N MET A 1 6.49 -22.18 4.30
CA MET A 1 5.51 -21.10 4.12
C MET A 1 6.24 -19.78 3.95
N LYS A 2 5.82 -18.99 2.98
CA LYS A 2 6.41 -17.68 2.78
C LYS A 2 5.71 -16.66 3.67
N ASN A 3 6.46 -15.93 4.44
CA ASN A 3 5.93 -14.86 5.26
C ASN A 3 5.64 -13.63 4.39
N GLU A 4 4.59 -12.92 4.76
CA GLU A 4 4.30 -11.66 4.08
C GLU A 4 5.35 -10.63 4.45
N VAL A 5 5.93 -9.98 3.44
CA VAL A 5 6.95 -8.96 3.61
C VAL A 5 6.36 -7.62 3.17
N TRP A 6 6.61 -6.57 3.94
CA TRP A 6 6.14 -5.22 3.64
C TRP A 6 7.31 -4.32 3.28
N LYS A 7 7.14 -3.52 2.24
CA LYS A 7 8.14 -2.55 1.81
C LYS A 7 7.49 -1.20 1.56
N PRO A 8 8.22 -0.10 1.77
CA PRO A 8 7.67 1.23 1.52
C PRO A 8 7.36 1.41 0.04
N ILE A 9 6.27 2.15 -0.24
CA ILE A 9 5.91 2.48 -1.60
C ILE A 9 6.73 3.68 -2.03
N LYS A 10 7.35 3.61 -3.21
CA LYS A 10 8.15 4.69 -3.76
C LYS A 10 7.36 6.01 -3.79
N ASP A 11 7.98 7.09 -3.35
CA ASP A 11 7.40 8.43 -3.21
C ASP A 11 6.38 8.54 -2.07
N TYR A 12 6.10 7.44 -1.36
CA TYR A 12 5.18 7.42 -0.22
C TYR A 12 5.82 6.76 1.00
N GLU A 13 7.15 6.78 1.07
CA GLU A 13 7.89 6.20 2.18
C GLU A 13 7.46 6.83 3.50
N GLY A 14 7.22 5.99 4.49
CA GLY A 14 6.74 6.45 5.79
C GLY A 14 5.24 6.75 5.85
N ILE A 15 4.54 6.68 4.72
CA ILE A 15 3.10 6.93 4.63
C ILE A 15 2.34 5.66 4.27
N TYR A 16 2.81 4.93 3.27
CA TYR A 16 2.18 3.69 2.81
C TYR A 16 3.21 2.61 2.58
N GLU A 17 2.77 1.36 2.75
CA GLU A 17 3.59 0.19 2.43
C GLU A 17 2.78 -0.81 1.62
N VAL A 18 3.47 -1.59 0.81
CA VAL A 18 2.88 -2.66 0.00
C VAL A 18 3.49 -3.99 0.41
N SER A 19 2.68 -5.06 0.43
CA SER A 19 3.17 -6.37 0.82
C SER A 19 3.44 -7.26 -0.38
N SER A 20 4.22 -8.30 -0.12
CA SER A 20 4.49 -9.34 -1.12
C SER A 20 3.22 -10.09 -1.54
N TYR A 21 2.15 -9.99 -0.76
CA TYR A 21 0.87 -10.62 -1.08
C TYR A 21 -0.09 -9.67 -1.81
N GLY A 22 0.37 -8.47 -2.14
CA GLY A 22 -0.47 -7.52 -2.85
C GLY A 22 -1.41 -6.74 -1.96
N GLN A 23 -1.11 -6.61 -0.68
CA GLN A 23 -1.88 -5.76 0.22
C GLN A 23 -1.19 -4.41 0.36
N VAL A 24 -1.98 -3.37 0.66
CA VAL A 24 -1.47 -2.03 0.91
C VAL A 24 -1.93 -1.58 2.28
N ARG A 25 -1.05 -0.97 3.05
CA ARG A 25 -1.40 -0.45 4.36
C ARG A 25 -0.91 0.97 4.53
N ARG A 26 -1.69 1.76 5.27
CA ARG A 26 -1.32 3.11 5.65
C ARG A 26 -0.71 3.08 7.03
N LEU A 27 0.42 3.75 7.18
CA LEU A 27 1.09 3.87 8.48
C LEU A 27 0.45 5.00 9.27
N HIS A 28 0.21 4.76 10.55
CA HIS A 28 -0.33 5.77 11.45
C HIS A 28 0.77 6.29 12.37
N LYS A 29 0.84 7.60 12.50
CA LYS A 29 1.78 8.22 13.44
C LYS A 29 1.20 8.28 14.84
N ASP A 30 -0.10 8.09 14.98
CA ASP A 30 -0.79 8.18 16.27
C ASP A 30 -0.77 6.80 16.95
N LYS A 31 -0.31 6.79 18.21
CA LYS A 31 -0.18 5.55 19.00
C LYS A 31 -1.49 5.08 19.62
N ARG A 32 -2.59 5.81 19.41
CA ARG A 32 -3.87 5.46 20.04
C ARG A 32 -4.57 4.28 19.38
N SER A 33 -4.16 3.93 18.17
CA SER A 33 -4.75 2.82 17.43
C SER A 33 -3.62 1.96 16.89
N SER A 34 -3.97 0.97 16.08
CA SER A 34 -2.97 0.12 15.44
C SER A 34 -1.94 0.97 14.70
N PRO A 35 -0.66 0.57 14.69
CA PRO A 35 0.38 1.35 14.01
C PRO A 35 0.19 1.43 12.50
N PHE A 36 -0.73 0.64 11.96
CA PHE A 36 -1.05 0.66 10.54
C PHE A 36 -2.49 0.25 10.33
N LYS A 37 -3.03 0.58 9.15
CA LYS A 37 -4.35 0.15 8.73
C LYS A 37 -4.25 -0.43 7.32
N ILE A 38 -4.70 -1.68 7.16
CA ILE A 38 -4.73 -2.31 5.84
C ILE A 38 -5.89 -1.70 5.04
N LEU A 39 -5.58 -1.22 3.85
CA LEU A 39 -6.56 -0.54 3.02
C LEU A 39 -7.40 -1.54 2.25
N LYS A 40 -8.69 -1.19 2.08
CA LYS A 40 -9.58 -1.96 1.24
C LYS A 40 -9.28 -1.59 -0.21
N LEU A 41 -9.00 -2.61 -1.02
CA LEU A 41 -8.64 -2.40 -2.42
C LEU A 41 -9.87 -2.52 -3.31
N ASP A 42 -9.95 -1.65 -4.32
CA ASP A 42 -10.98 -1.76 -5.34
C ASP A 42 -10.53 -2.75 -6.41
N THR A 43 -11.45 -3.59 -6.86
CA THR A 43 -11.18 -4.53 -7.95
C THR A 43 -11.94 -4.06 -9.18
N LEU A 44 -11.21 -3.81 -10.26
CA LEU A 44 -11.80 -3.41 -11.53
C LEU A 44 -11.23 -4.31 -12.63
N ARG A 45 -12.12 -5.04 -13.29
CA ARG A 45 -11.74 -5.94 -14.40
C ARG A 45 -10.60 -6.90 -14.02
N GLY A 46 -10.63 -7.43 -12.80
CA GLY A 46 -9.60 -8.35 -12.32
C GLY A 46 -8.34 -7.69 -11.80
N TYR A 47 -8.25 -6.36 -11.84
CA TYR A 47 -7.10 -5.63 -11.32
C TYR A 47 -7.45 -4.96 -10.01
N LYS A 48 -6.55 -5.05 -9.04
CA LYS A 48 -6.71 -4.35 -7.78
C LYS A 48 -6.13 -2.95 -7.89
N LYS A 49 -6.87 -1.98 -7.41
CA LYS A 49 -6.54 -0.58 -7.52
C LYS A 49 -6.64 0.09 -6.16
N VAL A 50 -5.75 1.03 -5.90
CA VAL A 50 -5.74 1.77 -4.64
C VAL A 50 -5.43 3.23 -4.91
N HIS A 51 -6.06 4.13 -4.13
CA HIS A 51 -5.74 5.56 -4.17
C HIS A 51 -4.80 5.88 -3.03
N LEU A 52 -3.68 6.53 -3.36
CA LEU A 52 -2.69 6.96 -2.37
C LEU A 52 -2.71 8.48 -2.30
N TYR A 53 -2.69 9.01 -1.08
CA TYR A 53 -2.78 10.45 -0.84
C TYR A 53 -1.50 10.97 -0.21
N LYS A 54 -1.03 12.10 -0.73
CA LYS A 54 0.15 12.78 -0.21
C LYS A 54 0.01 14.27 -0.48
N ASN A 55 0.22 15.09 0.56
CA ASN A 55 0.15 16.55 0.44
C ASN A 55 -1.16 17.04 -0.17
N GLY A 56 -2.27 16.37 0.17
CA GLY A 56 -3.58 16.75 -0.32
C GLY A 56 -3.94 16.26 -1.71
N SER A 57 -3.03 15.54 -2.37
CA SER A 57 -3.28 14.99 -3.70
C SER A 57 -3.48 13.48 -3.64
N GLY A 58 -4.53 13.00 -4.30
CA GLY A 58 -4.80 11.57 -4.43
C GLY A 58 -4.49 11.10 -5.83
N LYS A 59 -3.84 9.94 -5.96
CA LYS A 59 -3.53 9.32 -7.25
C LYS A 59 -3.90 7.85 -7.22
N PRO A 60 -4.48 7.33 -8.32
CA PRO A 60 -4.77 5.89 -8.41
C PRO A 60 -3.52 5.11 -8.81
N PHE A 61 -3.37 3.94 -8.21
CA PHE A 61 -2.26 3.03 -8.54
C PHE A 61 -2.80 1.61 -8.69
N GLN A 62 -2.20 0.87 -9.61
CA GLN A 62 -2.48 -0.55 -9.73
C GLN A 62 -1.56 -1.29 -8.76
N VAL A 63 -2.15 -2.14 -7.93
CA VAL A 63 -1.41 -2.80 -6.85
C VAL A 63 -0.28 -3.69 -7.39
N HIS A 64 -0.52 -4.40 -8.50
CA HIS A 64 0.52 -5.27 -9.04
C HIS A 64 1.76 -4.47 -9.48
N ARG A 65 1.59 -3.22 -9.90
CA ARG A 65 2.73 -2.36 -10.24
C ARG A 65 3.49 -1.94 -8.99
N LEU A 66 2.77 -1.66 -7.89
CA LEU A 66 3.41 -1.32 -6.63
C LEU A 66 4.23 -2.49 -6.11
N VAL A 67 3.70 -3.71 -6.22
CA VAL A 67 4.43 -4.91 -5.83
C VAL A 67 5.67 -5.08 -6.69
N ALA A 68 5.55 -4.92 -8.00
CA ALA A 68 6.69 -5.08 -8.90
C ALA A 68 7.79 -4.07 -8.58
N GLU A 69 7.43 -2.80 -8.34
CA GLU A 69 8.43 -1.77 -8.03
C GLU A 69 9.12 -2.01 -6.69
N ALA A 70 8.42 -2.59 -5.73
CA ALA A 70 8.97 -2.80 -4.38
C ALA A 70 9.79 -4.08 -4.27
N PHE A 71 9.45 -5.13 -5.01
CA PHE A 71 10.01 -6.46 -4.81
C PHE A 71 10.81 -7.02 -6.00
N ILE A 72 10.91 -6.29 -7.08
CA ILE A 72 11.68 -6.76 -8.25
C ILE A 72 12.89 -5.88 -8.53
#